data_b6114e9c3c055087945dd01453d90fe3
#
_entry.id   b6114e9c3c055087945dd01453d90fe3
#
_cell.length_a   1.000
_cell.length_b   1.000
_cell.length_c   1.000
_cell.angle_alpha   90.00
_cell.angle_beta   90.00
_cell.angle_gamma   90.00
#
_symmetry.space_group_name_H-M   'P 1'
#
loop_
_entity.id
_entity.type
_entity.pdbx_description
1 polymer ?
#
loop_
_entity_poly.entity_id
_entity_poly.type
_entity_poly.pdbx_seq_one_letter_code
_entity_poly.pdbx_strand_id
1 'polypeptide(L)'
;VSESGAAQVRWCLVVPVKKLAMAKSRLAGPRMDAATRARLALAFAGDAVSAALAAGPVVEAVVVTDDPLVGSALGELGATVVPDRPDAGLNPALAFGAEVAREKFGDVGVVAMAADLPALLTSELDFALGAVSGYQRHFIADAQDVGTSMLFAPPGVELDPR
;
A
#
# COMPACT_ATOMS: atom_id res chain seq x y z
N VAL A 1 -38.11 -11.79 4.82
CA VAL A 1 -37.39 -10.57 4.43
C VAL A 1 -35.95 -10.99 4.26
N SER A 2 -35.54 -11.23 3.01
CA SER A 2 -34.16 -11.58 2.68
C SER A 2 -33.32 -10.30 2.82
N GLU A 3 -32.45 -10.28 3.83
CA GLU A 3 -31.35 -9.31 3.83
C GLU A 3 -30.49 -9.65 2.60
N SER A 4 -30.58 -8.81 1.59
CA SER A 4 -29.64 -8.80 0.48
C SER A 4 -28.28 -8.47 1.07
N GLY A 5 -27.47 -9.50 1.35
CA GLY A 5 -26.11 -9.31 1.77
C GLY A 5 -25.39 -8.54 0.68
N ALA A 6 -25.16 -7.26 0.89
CA ALA A 6 -24.28 -6.49 0.02
C ALA A 6 -22.96 -7.23 -0.04
N ALA A 7 -22.55 -7.65 -1.23
CA ALA A 7 -21.30 -8.36 -1.41
C ALA A 7 -20.18 -7.47 -0.82
N GLN A 8 -19.42 -8.01 0.11
CA GLN A 8 -18.34 -7.28 0.76
C GLN A 8 -17.34 -6.85 -0.31
N VAL A 9 -17.01 -5.57 -0.34
CA VAL A 9 -16.03 -5.02 -1.28
C VAL A 9 -14.69 -5.71 -1.05
N ARG A 10 -14.10 -6.21 -2.12
CA ARG A 10 -12.75 -6.78 -2.13
C ARG A 10 -11.75 -5.68 -2.42
N TRP A 11 -10.63 -5.67 -1.72
CA TRP A 11 -9.64 -4.61 -1.82
C TRP A 11 -8.27 -5.17 -2.22
N CYS A 12 -7.55 -4.40 -3.02
CA CYS A 12 -6.15 -4.62 -3.32
C CYS A 12 -5.34 -3.41 -2.82
N LEU A 13 -4.29 -3.65 -2.05
CA LEU A 13 -3.40 -2.58 -1.62
C LEU A 13 -2.28 -2.39 -2.63
N VAL A 14 -1.91 -1.14 -2.87
CA VAL A 14 -0.77 -0.74 -3.69
C VAL A 14 0.25 -0.06 -2.79
N VAL A 15 1.43 -0.65 -2.70
CA VAL A 15 2.50 -0.22 -1.79
C VAL A 15 3.76 0.07 -2.60
N PRO A 16 4.05 1.34 -2.90
CA PRO A 16 5.28 1.71 -3.58
C PRO A 16 6.44 1.71 -2.60
N VAL A 17 7.53 1.05 -2.96
CA VAL A 17 8.76 1.02 -2.16
C VAL A 17 9.94 1.41 -3.03
N LYS A 18 10.55 2.55 -2.72
CA LYS A 18 11.76 3.02 -3.40
C LYS A 18 12.97 2.16 -3.04
N LYS A 19 14.02 2.25 -3.85
CA LYS A 19 15.31 1.59 -3.59
C LYS A 19 15.79 1.90 -2.17
N LEU A 20 16.15 0.87 -1.43
CA LEU A 20 16.57 0.98 -0.03
C LEU A 20 17.74 1.94 0.17
N ALA A 21 18.63 2.04 -0.81
CA ALA A 21 19.74 3.01 -0.79
C ALA A 21 19.28 4.46 -0.66
N MET A 22 18.05 4.79 -1.10
CA MET A 22 17.45 6.12 -1.02
C MET A 22 16.50 6.27 0.17
N ALA A 23 16.24 5.17 0.91
CA ALA A 23 15.25 5.15 1.96
C ALA A 23 15.68 5.98 3.18
N LYS A 24 14.67 6.63 3.81
CA LYS A 24 14.84 7.32 5.09
C LYS A 24 16.00 8.32 5.14
N SER A 25 16.28 9.03 4.01
CA SER A 25 17.34 10.04 3.95
C SER A 25 17.21 11.13 5.03
N ARG A 26 15.98 11.43 5.46
CA ARG A 26 15.71 12.38 6.55
C ARG A 26 16.18 11.88 7.93
N LEU A 27 16.39 10.57 8.09
CA LEU A 27 16.97 9.97 9.30
C LEU A 27 18.50 9.86 9.22
N ALA A 28 19.11 10.40 8.16
CA ALA A 28 20.56 10.45 8.05
C ALA A 28 21.15 11.33 9.14
N GLY A 29 21.97 10.73 9.99
CA GLY A 29 22.61 11.41 11.12
C GLY A 29 23.76 10.57 11.64
N PRO A 30 24.59 11.11 12.57
CA PRO A 30 25.79 10.44 13.06
C PRO A 30 25.51 9.10 13.79
N ARG A 31 24.26 8.81 14.11
CA ARG A 31 23.86 7.62 14.88
C ARG A 31 23.21 6.53 14.01
N MET A 32 22.99 6.75 12.70
CA MET A 32 22.30 5.79 11.85
C MET A 32 22.96 5.71 10.47
N ASP A 33 23.68 4.62 10.23
CA ASP A 33 24.31 4.36 8.94
C ASP A 33 23.28 3.97 7.84
N ALA A 34 23.75 3.95 6.59
CA ALA A 34 22.90 3.63 5.46
C ALA A 34 22.34 2.19 5.51
N ALA A 35 23.12 1.24 6.00
CA ALA A 35 22.70 -0.16 6.11
C ALA A 35 21.60 -0.34 7.16
N THR A 36 21.70 0.35 8.28
CA THR A 36 20.65 0.35 9.31
C THR A 36 19.36 1.00 8.81
N ARG A 37 19.46 2.12 8.10
CA ARG A 37 18.28 2.76 7.47
C ARG A 37 17.58 1.85 6.47
N ALA A 38 18.36 1.17 5.63
CA ALA A 38 17.84 0.23 4.64
C ALA A 38 17.10 -0.94 5.32
N ARG A 39 17.67 -1.52 6.37
CA ARG A 39 17.04 -2.59 7.15
C ARG A 39 15.75 -2.14 7.83
N LEU A 40 15.73 -0.93 8.40
CA LEU A 40 14.52 -0.38 9.01
C LEU A 40 13.42 -0.12 7.97
N ALA A 41 13.77 0.43 6.80
CA ALA A 41 12.81 0.66 5.73
C ALA A 41 12.19 -0.65 5.24
N LEU A 42 13.00 -1.69 5.08
CA LEU A 42 12.53 -3.02 4.69
C LEU A 42 11.64 -3.65 5.78
N ALA A 43 12.03 -3.53 7.04
CA ALA A 43 11.22 -4.04 8.17
C ALA A 43 9.87 -3.33 8.24
N PHE A 44 9.82 -2.01 8.10
CA PHE A 44 8.57 -1.24 8.11
C PHE A 44 7.65 -1.63 6.95
N ALA A 45 8.22 -1.78 5.75
CA ALA A 45 7.46 -2.25 4.59
C ALA A 45 6.92 -3.67 4.80
N GLY A 46 7.72 -4.55 5.40
CA GLY A 46 7.31 -5.91 5.75
C GLY A 46 6.15 -5.94 6.74
N ASP A 47 6.22 -5.14 7.81
CA ASP A 47 5.16 -5.04 8.82
C ASP A 47 3.85 -4.51 8.19
N ALA A 48 3.94 -3.44 7.39
CA ALA A 48 2.79 -2.84 6.73
C ALA A 48 2.13 -3.81 5.73
N VAL A 49 2.92 -4.50 4.90
CA VAL A 49 2.41 -5.48 3.92
C VAL A 49 1.82 -6.70 4.63
N SER A 50 2.45 -7.19 5.70
CA SER A 50 1.92 -8.30 6.49
C SER A 50 0.58 -7.96 7.12
N ALA A 51 0.45 -6.78 7.72
CA ALA A 51 -0.82 -6.32 8.29
C ALA A 51 -1.91 -6.18 7.20
N ALA A 52 -1.53 -5.72 6.01
CA ALA A 52 -2.43 -5.60 4.88
C ALA A 52 -2.93 -6.95 4.38
N LEU A 53 -2.03 -7.91 4.16
CA LEU A 53 -2.39 -9.26 3.68
C LEU A 53 -3.22 -10.06 4.70
N ALA A 54 -3.13 -9.73 5.98
CA ALA A 54 -3.92 -10.36 7.03
C ALA A 54 -5.33 -9.76 7.17
N ALA A 55 -5.63 -8.61 6.56
CA ALA A 55 -6.93 -7.97 6.65
C ALA A 55 -8.01 -8.73 5.84
N GLY A 56 -9.17 -8.96 6.44
CA GLY A 56 -10.22 -9.81 5.87
C GLY A 56 -10.70 -9.40 4.47
N PRO A 57 -10.98 -8.11 4.18
CA PRO A 57 -11.41 -7.65 2.87
C PRO A 57 -10.29 -7.59 1.81
N VAL A 58 -9.03 -7.72 2.21
CA VAL A 58 -7.89 -7.60 1.31
C VAL A 58 -7.64 -8.92 0.59
N VAL A 59 -7.62 -8.86 -0.73
CA VAL A 59 -7.35 -10.03 -1.57
C VAL A 59 -5.90 -10.11 -2.00
N GLU A 60 -5.19 -8.97 -2.04
CA GLU A 60 -3.80 -8.91 -2.46
C GLU A 60 -3.13 -7.59 -2.07
N ALA A 61 -1.80 -7.62 -1.98
CA ALA A 61 -0.95 -6.43 -1.93
C ALA A 61 -0.03 -6.41 -3.16
N VAL A 62 -0.13 -5.36 -3.95
CA VAL A 62 0.77 -5.10 -5.09
C VAL A 62 1.89 -4.17 -4.62
N VAL A 63 3.10 -4.69 -4.60
CA VAL A 63 4.30 -3.93 -4.26
C VAL A 63 4.97 -3.45 -5.54
N VAL A 64 5.11 -2.13 -5.68
CA VAL A 64 5.78 -1.50 -6.84
C VAL A 64 7.19 -1.13 -6.43
N THR A 65 8.20 -1.82 -6.97
CA THR A 65 9.59 -1.60 -6.60
C THR A 65 10.57 -2.11 -7.66
N ASP A 66 11.71 -1.40 -7.79
CA ASP A 66 12.87 -1.85 -8.56
C ASP A 66 14.03 -2.35 -7.66
N ASP A 67 13.79 -2.44 -6.35
CA ASP A 67 14.79 -2.97 -5.42
C ASP A 67 14.64 -4.49 -5.29
N PRO A 68 15.67 -5.27 -5.69
CA PRO A 68 15.57 -6.73 -5.67
C PRO A 68 15.44 -7.31 -4.25
N LEU A 69 16.01 -6.66 -3.24
CA LEU A 69 15.88 -7.12 -1.85
C LEU A 69 14.46 -6.90 -1.33
N VAL A 70 13.87 -5.75 -1.64
CA VAL A 70 12.46 -5.46 -1.33
C VAL A 70 11.56 -6.46 -2.05
N GLY A 71 11.78 -6.65 -3.35
CA GLY A 71 10.99 -7.57 -4.17
C GLY A 71 11.02 -9.00 -3.63
N SER A 72 12.20 -9.51 -3.28
CA SER A 72 12.33 -10.84 -2.69
C SER A 72 11.64 -10.94 -1.34
N ALA A 73 11.93 -10.03 -0.41
CA ALA A 73 11.41 -10.09 0.95
C ALA A 73 9.88 -9.94 1.01
N LEU A 74 9.30 -9.00 0.26
CA LEU A 74 7.85 -8.79 0.27
C LEU A 74 7.10 -9.82 -0.58
N GLY A 75 7.74 -10.35 -1.63
CA GLY A 75 7.22 -11.49 -2.39
C GLY A 75 7.12 -12.76 -1.54
N GLU A 76 8.08 -13.01 -0.65
CA GLU A 76 8.05 -14.14 0.29
C GLU A 76 6.91 -14.03 1.32
N LEU A 77 6.44 -12.82 1.62
CA LEU A 77 5.25 -12.58 2.44
C LEU A 77 3.92 -12.85 1.71
N GLY A 78 3.99 -13.09 0.39
CA GLY A 78 2.81 -13.36 -0.44
C GLY A 78 2.35 -12.18 -1.29
N ALA A 79 3.05 -11.05 -1.29
CA ALA A 79 2.69 -9.91 -2.13
C ALA A 79 3.02 -10.14 -3.62
N THR A 80 2.20 -9.60 -4.51
CA THR A 80 2.52 -9.48 -5.93
C THR A 80 3.51 -8.35 -6.15
N VAL A 81 4.72 -8.66 -6.59
CA VAL A 81 5.77 -7.66 -6.84
C VAL A 81 5.82 -7.29 -8.32
N VAL A 82 5.82 -6.00 -8.61
CA VAL A 82 5.95 -5.48 -9.98
C VAL A 82 7.03 -4.39 -10.04
N PRO A 83 7.76 -4.27 -11.16
CA PRO A 83 8.76 -3.22 -11.32
C PRO A 83 8.09 -1.84 -11.42
N ASP A 84 8.79 -0.80 -10.97
CA ASP A 84 8.36 0.60 -11.15
C ASP A 84 8.65 1.05 -12.59
N ARG A 85 7.81 0.62 -13.52
CA ARG A 85 7.98 0.94 -14.94
C ARG A 85 7.92 2.41 -15.29
N PRO A 86 7.04 3.23 -14.64
CA PRO A 86 7.06 4.66 -14.88
C PRO A 86 8.37 5.33 -14.47
N ASP A 87 9.01 4.86 -13.36
CA ASP A 87 10.18 5.49 -12.72
C ASP A 87 10.09 7.03 -12.70
N ALA A 88 8.88 7.54 -12.48
CA ALA A 88 8.51 8.95 -12.58
C ALA A 88 8.00 9.54 -11.26
N GLY A 89 8.23 8.83 -10.16
CA GLY A 89 7.86 9.24 -8.81
C GLY A 89 6.69 8.46 -8.21
N LEU A 90 6.23 8.95 -7.05
CA LEU A 90 5.26 8.23 -6.22
C LEU A 90 3.90 8.05 -6.92
N ASN A 91 3.33 9.15 -7.43
CA ASN A 91 1.97 9.09 -7.99
C ASN A 91 1.85 8.23 -9.25
N PRO A 92 2.80 8.29 -10.22
CA PRO A 92 2.82 7.33 -11.34
C PRO A 92 2.99 5.88 -10.91
N ALA A 93 3.82 5.59 -9.90
CA ALA A 93 3.98 4.24 -9.38
C ALA A 93 2.68 3.71 -8.76
N LEU A 94 1.96 4.55 -8.00
CA LEU A 94 0.65 4.21 -7.43
C LEU A 94 -0.41 3.97 -8.51
N ALA A 95 -0.48 4.83 -9.53
CA ALA A 95 -1.41 4.66 -10.65
C ALA A 95 -1.13 3.35 -11.39
N PHE A 96 0.13 3.07 -11.71
CA PHE A 96 0.54 1.81 -12.35
C PHE A 96 0.18 0.58 -11.50
N GLY A 97 0.47 0.61 -10.20
CA GLY A 97 0.10 -0.47 -9.29
C GLY A 97 -1.42 -0.69 -9.21
N ALA A 98 -2.22 0.37 -9.28
CA ALA A 98 -3.68 0.29 -9.33
C ALA A 98 -4.19 -0.36 -10.62
N GLU A 99 -3.58 -0.05 -11.76
CA GLU A 99 -3.89 -0.72 -13.04
C GLU A 99 -3.60 -2.21 -12.95
N VAL A 100 -2.41 -2.60 -12.48
CA VAL A 100 -2.04 -4.01 -12.28
C VAL A 100 -3.01 -4.72 -11.35
N ALA A 101 -3.42 -4.08 -10.25
CA ALA A 101 -4.37 -4.64 -9.30
C ALA A 101 -5.70 -4.97 -9.99
N ARG A 102 -6.25 -4.06 -10.78
CA ARG A 102 -7.52 -4.25 -11.49
C ARG A 102 -7.43 -5.26 -12.62
N GLU A 103 -6.34 -5.26 -13.38
CA GLU A 103 -6.12 -6.25 -14.43
C GLU A 103 -6.05 -7.68 -13.88
N LYS A 104 -5.37 -7.87 -12.73
CA LYS A 104 -5.18 -9.20 -12.15
C LYS A 104 -6.35 -9.69 -11.33
N PHE A 105 -7.01 -8.82 -10.59
CA PHE A 105 -8.00 -9.19 -9.56
C PHE A 105 -9.42 -8.74 -9.88
N GLY A 106 -9.62 -8.05 -11.00
CA GLY A 106 -10.94 -7.67 -11.51
C GLY A 106 -11.54 -6.49 -10.75
N ASP A 107 -12.83 -6.57 -10.47
CA ASP A 107 -13.58 -5.51 -9.80
C ASP A 107 -13.25 -5.42 -8.31
N VAL A 108 -12.11 -4.81 -8.02
CA VAL A 108 -11.62 -4.58 -6.65
C VAL A 108 -11.50 -3.08 -6.38
N GLY A 109 -11.73 -2.70 -5.13
CA GLY A 109 -11.29 -1.41 -4.64
C GLY A 109 -9.76 -1.40 -4.52
N VAL A 110 -9.16 -0.24 -4.65
CA VAL A 110 -7.71 -0.07 -4.53
C VAL A 110 -7.40 0.88 -3.39
N VAL A 111 -6.41 0.53 -2.58
CA VAL A 111 -5.86 1.41 -1.54
C VAL A 111 -4.40 1.69 -1.85
N ALA A 112 -4.06 2.94 -2.10
CA ALA A 112 -2.67 3.38 -2.06
C ALA A 112 -2.23 3.53 -0.61
N MET A 113 -1.17 2.87 -0.20
CA MET A 113 -0.68 2.86 1.17
C MET A 113 0.82 3.16 1.23
N ALA A 114 1.22 4.02 2.16
CA ALA A 114 2.63 4.24 2.44
C ALA A 114 3.29 2.98 3.02
N ALA A 115 4.53 2.71 2.62
CA ALA A 115 5.29 1.54 3.09
C ALA A 115 5.86 1.72 4.52
N ASP A 116 5.76 2.89 5.11
CA ASP A 116 6.35 3.21 6.40
C ASP A 116 5.32 3.37 7.53
N LEU A 117 4.40 2.43 7.58
CA LEU A 117 3.37 2.30 8.61
C LEU A 117 3.62 1.08 9.52
N PRO A 118 4.73 1.03 10.28
CA PRO A 118 5.11 -0.15 11.05
C PRO A 118 4.18 -0.44 12.22
N ALA A 119 3.40 0.53 12.66
CA ALA A 119 2.44 0.37 13.74
C ALA A 119 1.01 0.06 13.26
N LEU A 120 0.81 -0.10 11.95
CA LEU A 120 -0.51 -0.43 11.39
C LEU A 120 -0.96 -1.80 11.90
N LEU A 121 -2.13 -1.82 12.53
CA LEU A 121 -2.79 -3.06 12.95
C LEU A 121 -3.77 -3.52 11.86
N THR A 122 -3.85 -4.83 11.65
CA THR A 122 -4.83 -5.44 10.74
C THR A 122 -6.26 -5.00 11.06
N SER A 123 -6.62 -4.91 12.36
CA SER A 123 -7.94 -4.48 12.80
C SER A 123 -8.26 -3.01 12.46
N GLU A 124 -7.26 -2.14 12.44
CA GLU A 124 -7.42 -0.75 12.02
C GLU A 124 -7.69 -0.66 10.51
N LEU A 125 -6.99 -1.47 9.73
CA LEU A 125 -7.23 -1.56 8.30
C LEU A 125 -8.61 -2.15 7.99
N ASP A 126 -9.01 -3.22 8.68
CA ASP A 126 -10.36 -3.79 8.57
C ASP A 126 -11.43 -2.75 8.86
N PHE A 127 -11.27 -1.98 9.91
CA PHE A 127 -12.19 -0.89 10.28
C PHE A 127 -12.22 0.20 9.20
N ALA A 128 -11.06 0.65 8.71
CA ALA A 128 -10.97 1.68 7.68
C ALA A 128 -11.64 1.22 6.38
N LEU A 129 -11.38 -0.01 5.93
CA LEU A 129 -11.99 -0.60 4.73
C LEU A 129 -13.51 -0.75 4.87
N GLY A 130 -13.98 -1.12 6.06
CA GLY A 130 -15.40 -1.24 6.35
C GLY A 130 -16.13 0.12 6.42
N ALA A 131 -15.42 1.20 6.71
CA ALA A 131 -15.97 2.55 6.77
C ALA A 131 -16.10 3.23 5.40
N VAL A 132 -15.37 2.74 4.38
CA VAL A 132 -15.45 3.27 3.02
C VAL A 132 -16.81 2.91 2.41
N SER A 133 -17.57 3.91 2.01
CA SER A 133 -18.89 3.74 1.41
C SER A 133 -19.08 4.61 0.16
N GLY A 134 -19.97 4.18 -0.74
CA GLY A 134 -20.31 4.93 -1.95
C GLY A 134 -19.25 4.80 -3.04
N TYR A 135 -19.31 5.72 -3.99
CA TYR A 135 -18.48 5.74 -5.22
C TYR A 135 -17.50 6.93 -5.23
N GLN A 136 -17.02 7.32 -4.07
CA GLN A 136 -16.07 8.43 -3.94
C GLN A 136 -14.76 7.93 -3.35
N ARG A 137 -13.68 8.64 -3.66
CA ARG A 137 -12.39 8.42 -3.01
C ARG A 137 -12.44 8.89 -1.56
N HIS A 138 -11.77 8.17 -0.70
CA HIS A 138 -11.56 8.51 0.70
C HIS A 138 -10.08 8.54 0.99
N PHE A 139 -9.67 9.25 2.01
CA PHE A 139 -8.27 9.27 2.42
C PHE A 139 -8.14 9.32 3.95
N ILE A 140 -7.02 8.83 4.42
CA ILE A 140 -6.56 9.01 5.80
C ILE A 140 -5.35 9.94 5.75
N ALA A 141 -5.46 11.10 6.38
CA ALA A 141 -4.35 12.03 6.51
C ALA A 141 -3.22 11.43 7.35
N ASP A 142 -2.01 11.95 7.17
CA ASP A 142 -0.92 11.65 8.10
C ASP A 142 -1.14 12.35 9.46
N ALA A 143 -0.31 12.00 10.45
CA ALA A 143 -0.43 12.54 11.81
C ALA A 143 -0.21 14.07 11.89
N GLN A 144 0.24 14.71 10.82
CA GLN A 144 0.51 16.14 10.74
C GLN A 144 -0.54 16.88 9.91
N ASP A 145 -1.53 16.17 9.35
CA ASP A 145 -2.55 16.70 8.42
C ASP A 145 -1.95 17.42 7.20
N VAL A 146 -0.75 17.02 6.77
CA VAL A 146 -0.03 17.62 5.65
C VAL A 146 0.03 16.68 4.44
N GLY A 147 -0.01 15.36 4.69
CA GLY A 147 0.07 14.32 3.68
C GLY A 147 -1.03 13.29 3.84
N THR A 148 -0.97 12.26 3.00
CA THR A 148 -1.92 11.15 3.00
C THR A 148 -1.20 9.85 3.30
N SER A 149 -1.65 9.15 4.35
CA SER A 149 -1.16 7.82 4.71
C SER A 149 -1.79 6.74 3.86
N MET A 150 -3.09 6.87 3.57
CA MET A 150 -3.85 5.96 2.72
C MET A 150 -4.85 6.72 1.85
N LEU A 151 -4.96 6.30 0.58
CA LEU A 151 -5.96 6.80 -0.37
C LEU A 151 -6.78 5.60 -0.88
N PHE A 152 -8.08 5.66 -0.71
CA PHE A 152 -9.04 4.61 -1.05
C PHE A 152 -9.81 4.97 -2.31
N ALA A 153 -9.85 4.07 -3.27
CA ALA A 153 -10.68 4.15 -4.46
C ALA A 153 -11.56 2.88 -4.54
N PRO A 154 -12.86 2.98 -4.24
CA PRO A 154 -13.78 1.85 -4.38
C PRO A 154 -13.78 1.24 -5.78
N PRO A 155 -14.37 0.03 -5.98
CA PRO A 155 -14.53 -0.54 -7.31
C PRO A 155 -15.14 0.45 -8.31
N GLY A 156 -14.58 0.51 -9.51
CA GLY A 156 -15.01 1.44 -10.56
C GLY A 156 -14.57 2.90 -10.40
N VAL A 157 -13.94 3.27 -9.27
CA VAL A 157 -13.41 4.61 -9.03
C VAL A 157 -11.91 4.64 -9.34
N GLU A 158 -11.47 5.61 -10.14
CA GLU A 158 -10.04 5.79 -10.42
C GLU A 158 -9.28 6.24 -9.17
N LEU A 159 -8.07 5.71 -8.94
CA LEU A 159 -7.25 6.07 -7.77
C LEU A 159 -6.81 7.54 -7.81
N ASP A 160 -6.36 8.02 -8.98
CA ASP A 160 -5.95 9.42 -9.26
C ASP A 160 -5.14 10.06 -8.10
N PRO A 161 -3.96 9.54 -7.77
CA PRO A 161 -3.11 10.08 -6.72
C PRO A 161 -2.53 11.44 -7.17
N ARG A 162 -2.66 12.47 -6.31
CA ARG A 162 -2.17 13.84 -6.57
C ARG A 162 -1.40 14.39 -5.39
#